data_2efc6624d82f5d891e075fd6362806b5
#
_entry.id   2efc6624d82f5d891e075fd6362806b5
#
_cell.length_a   1.000
_cell.length_b   1.000
_cell.length_c   1.000
_cell.angle_alpha   90.00
_cell.angle_beta   90.00
_cell.angle_gamma   90.00
#
_symmetry.space_group_name_H-M   'P 1'
#
loop_
_entity.id
_entity.type
_entity.pdbx_description
1 polymer ?
#
loop_
_entity_poly.entity_id
_entity_poly.type
_entity_poly.pdbx_seq_one_letter_code
_entity_poly.pdbx_strand_id
1 'polypeptide(L)'
;MVFAVASCDTIGLLIHTAKLYDGTQSYNCGDDVARDTIHFVVNSRNKMLFKAEINGKTDTVMYDSGVNSFTALMYTPSTKPEGMKFYRHGVSGADKRSKIKVTTLQTKIRTDMVVSEGVGMAMLAPEPPMCSTEHALSEYDIIGFQGINVVRYMLDFSNNIIYEIHDSLTIDTTEFIPIKCKYERNVMWVYPRINGVERECIFDTGNSAAAFLLADKQRVEHPADSDLVYEGSFGMAVGGYTDKQRFVHAQNEALSLAGDDKETQVLYVKSVAHDNMGLAAISQYDWIIANWGQNPKMYVRPHKTDSAKPFKKKPYVLSTADGTLRILTRLINGNERFNVGDQIISVNGEKITEENICHYYDLLKESMDWSGFEIQVK
;
A
#
# COMPACT_ATOMS: atom_id res chain seq x y z
N MET A 1 36.54 -0.33 -10.49
CA MET A 1 36.08 -0.69 -9.13
C MET A 1 35.52 0.58 -8.49
N VAL A 2 34.20 0.77 -8.55
CA VAL A 2 33.52 1.94 -7.97
C VAL A 2 33.21 1.57 -6.52
N PHE A 3 33.96 2.09 -5.58
CA PHE A 3 33.57 2.02 -4.17
C PHE A 3 32.36 2.95 -3.97
N ALA A 4 31.16 2.38 -3.92
CA ALA A 4 30.01 3.09 -3.38
C ALA A 4 30.31 3.35 -1.90
N VAL A 5 30.55 4.60 -1.54
CA VAL A 5 30.71 5.02 -0.15
C VAL A 5 29.34 4.85 0.51
N ALA A 6 29.13 3.72 1.18
CA ALA A 6 27.97 3.53 2.04
C ALA A 6 28.04 4.57 3.16
N SER A 7 26.92 5.26 3.45
CA SER A 7 26.87 6.21 4.57
C SER A 7 27.12 5.47 5.89
N CYS A 8 27.67 6.16 6.90
CA CYS A 8 27.86 5.57 8.25
C CYS A 8 26.59 4.93 8.79
N ASP A 9 25.43 5.50 8.51
CA ASP A 9 24.12 4.95 8.90
C ASP A 9 23.81 3.62 8.21
N THR A 10 24.12 3.48 6.91
CA THR A 10 23.92 2.22 6.18
C THR A 10 24.82 1.11 6.72
N ILE A 11 26.09 1.44 7.02
CA ILE A 11 27.02 0.49 7.66
C ILE A 11 26.53 0.12 9.06
N GLY A 12 26.06 1.11 9.84
CA GLY A 12 25.50 0.90 11.17
C GLY A 12 24.29 -0.06 11.15
N LEU A 13 23.37 0.13 10.20
CA LEU A 13 22.23 -0.75 10.01
C LEU A 13 22.65 -2.18 9.63
N LEU A 14 23.60 -2.34 8.71
CA LEU A 14 24.11 -3.65 8.29
C LEU A 14 24.76 -4.41 9.46
N ILE A 15 25.61 -3.72 10.25
CA ILE A 15 26.23 -4.33 11.44
C ILE A 15 25.16 -4.72 12.47
N HIS A 16 24.15 -3.86 12.67
CA HIS A 16 23.06 -4.16 13.58
C HIS A 16 22.25 -5.37 13.12
N THR A 17 21.87 -5.41 11.84
CA THR A 17 21.15 -6.55 11.23
C THR A 17 21.97 -7.85 11.33
N ALA A 18 23.27 -7.80 11.01
CA ALA A 18 24.13 -8.97 11.08
C ALA A 18 24.26 -9.55 12.50
N LYS A 19 24.10 -8.74 13.55
CA LYS A 19 24.09 -9.21 14.94
C LYS A 19 22.79 -9.88 15.33
N LEU A 20 21.68 -9.55 14.67
CA LEU A 20 20.37 -10.17 14.91
C LEU A 20 20.18 -11.44 14.09
N TYR A 21 20.89 -11.54 12.96
CA TYR A 21 20.70 -12.67 12.03
C TYR A 21 21.55 -13.85 12.49
N ASP A 22 20.89 -14.85 13.04
CA ASP A 22 21.48 -16.14 13.45
C ASP A 22 21.41 -17.21 12.35
N GLY A 23 20.96 -16.85 11.15
CA GLY A 23 20.84 -17.76 10.00
C GLY A 23 19.52 -18.50 9.89
N THR A 24 18.62 -18.35 10.85
CA THR A 24 17.35 -19.07 10.85
C THR A 24 16.17 -18.13 10.78
N GLN A 25 15.44 -18.18 9.65
CA GLN A 25 14.02 -17.85 9.65
C GLN A 25 13.28 -19.15 9.87
N SER A 26 12.55 -19.26 10.95
CA SER A 26 11.75 -20.44 11.23
C SER A 26 10.28 -20.15 10.95
N TYR A 27 9.63 -21.14 10.38
CA TYR A 27 8.20 -21.12 10.10
C TYR A 27 7.61 -22.39 10.69
N ASN A 28 6.60 -22.26 11.51
CA ASN A 28 5.91 -23.39 12.08
C ASN A 28 4.43 -23.29 11.72
N CYS A 29 3.99 -24.22 10.88
CA CYS A 29 2.59 -24.43 10.52
C CYS A 29 2.18 -25.76 11.12
N GLY A 30 1.06 -25.87 11.77
CA GLY A 30 0.58 -27.13 12.32
C GLY A 30 0.30 -27.06 13.81
N ASP A 31 0.85 -27.98 14.61
CA ASP A 31 0.42 -28.26 15.98
C ASP A 31 0.36 -27.08 16.96
N ASP A 32 1.05 -25.98 16.65
CA ASP A 32 1.08 -24.77 17.48
C ASP A 32 0.09 -23.68 17.06
N VAL A 33 -0.71 -23.89 16.01
CA VAL A 33 -1.71 -22.93 15.51
C VAL A 33 -3.13 -23.40 15.76
N ALA A 34 -4.02 -22.47 16.07
CA ALA A 34 -5.37 -22.80 16.45
C ALA A 34 -6.26 -23.18 15.25
N ARG A 35 -5.88 -22.75 14.03
CA ARG A 35 -6.67 -22.96 12.80
C ARG A 35 -5.76 -22.88 11.57
N ASP A 36 -6.26 -23.39 10.45
CA ASP A 36 -5.60 -23.31 9.14
C ASP A 36 -6.02 -22.05 8.35
N THR A 37 -6.57 -21.05 9.03
CA THR A 37 -7.21 -19.90 8.40
C THR A 37 -6.96 -18.59 9.15
N ILE A 38 -6.84 -17.51 8.39
CA ILE A 38 -6.87 -16.12 8.90
C ILE A 38 -8.10 -15.43 8.33
N HIS A 39 -8.98 -14.93 9.19
CA HIS A 39 -10.07 -14.04 8.77
C HIS A 39 -9.58 -12.61 8.64
N PHE A 40 -9.87 -11.97 7.51
CA PHE A 40 -9.52 -10.58 7.28
C PHE A 40 -10.74 -9.70 6.96
N VAL A 41 -10.54 -8.41 6.99
CA VAL A 41 -11.50 -7.43 6.49
C VAL A 41 -10.82 -6.48 5.52
N VAL A 42 -11.52 -6.09 4.46
CA VAL A 42 -11.11 -4.95 3.62
C VAL A 42 -11.89 -3.73 4.12
N ASN A 43 -11.20 -2.78 4.72
CA ASN A 43 -11.84 -1.60 5.30
C ASN A 43 -12.27 -0.58 4.22
N SER A 44 -12.95 0.48 4.63
CA SER A 44 -13.42 1.56 3.73
C SER A 44 -12.29 2.31 3.01
N ARG A 45 -11.05 2.17 3.49
CA ARG A 45 -9.85 2.75 2.90
C ARG A 45 -9.09 1.77 2.00
N ASN A 46 -9.73 0.66 1.66
CA ASN A 46 -9.15 -0.39 0.81
C ASN A 46 -7.85 -0.96 1.38
N LYS A 47 -7.84 -1.27 2.69
CA LYS A 47 -6.73 -1.96 3.37
C LYS A 47 -7.17 -3.32 3.85
N MET A 48 -6.35 -4.34 3.62
CA MET A 48 -6.57 -5.71 4.06
C MET A 48 -6.03 -5.88 5.48
N LEU A 49 -6.91 -6.08 6.45
CA LEU A 49 -6.60 -6.07 7.87
C LEU A 49 -7.02 -7.37 8.55
N PHE A 50 -6.20 -7.86 9.48
CA PHE A 50 -6.53 -8.99 10.34
C PHE A 50 -5.88 -8.87 11.72
N LYS A 51 -6.20 -9.78 12.65
CA LYS A 51 -5.57 -9.85 13.97
C LYS A 51 -4.33 -10.73 13.92
N ALA A 52 -3.23 -10.21 14.48
CA ALA A 52 -2.00 -10.98 14.69
C ALA A 52 -1.35 -10.58 16.02
N GLU A 53 -0.58 -11.50 16.58
CA GLU A 53 0.33 -11.20 17.68
C GLU A 53 1.72 -10.98 17.10
N ILE A 54 2.34 -9.85 17.41
CA ILE A 54 3.72 -9.54 17.05
C ILE A 54 4.51 -9.29 18.33
N ASN A 55 5.53 -10.12 18.58
CA ASN A 55 6.36 -10.06 19.77
C ASN A 55 5.55 -10.04 21.09
N GLY A 56 4.48 -10.83 21.18
CA GLY A 56 3.63 -10.95 22.36
C GLY A 56 2.53 -9.89 22.47
N LYS A 57 2.43 -8.94 21.53
CA LYS A 57 1.37 -7.94 21.47
C LYS A 57 0.39 -8.28 20.36
N THR A 58 -0.88 -8.52 20.72
CA THR A 58 -1.97 -8.72 19.73
C THR A 58 -2.52 -7.38 19.29
N ASP A 59 -2.55 -7.16 17.96
CA ASP A 59 -3.10 -5.93 17.38
C ASP A 59 -3.78 -6.21 16.03
N THR A 60 -4.40 -5.18 15.45
CA THR A 60 -4.84 -5.20 14.06
C THR A 60 -3.67 -4.80 13.18
N VAL A 61 -3.34 -5.64 12.21
CA VAL A 61 -2.22 -5.45 11.29
C VAL A 61 -2.71 -5.36 9.86
N MET A 62 -1.91 -4.75 8.99
CA MET A 62 -2.16 -4.70 7.56
C MET A 62 -1.34 -5.78 6.85
N TYR A 63 -1.97 -6.53 5.96
CA TYR A 63 -1.25 -7.38 5.02
C TYR A 63 -0.84 -6.58 3.79
N ASP A 64 0.45 -6.53 3.53
CA ASP A 64 1.03 -5.80 2.42
C ASP A 64 2.02 -6.69 1.66
N SER A 65 1.53 -7.33 0.60
CA SER A 65 2.34 -8.23 -0.24
C SER A 65 3.36 -7.51 -1.12
N GLY A 66 3.29 -6.18 -1.22
CA GLY A 66 4.28 -5.33 -1.89
C GLY A 66 5.48 -4.97 -1.02
N VAL A 67 5.42 -5.24 0.29
CA VAL A 67 6.55 -5.03 1.20
C VAL A 67 7.51 -6.21 1.13
N ASN A 68 8.77 -5.91 0.83
CA ASN A 68 9.84 -6.90 0.67
C ASN A 68 10.53 -7.33 1.97
N SER A 69 10.02 -6.89 3.12
CA SER A 69 10.46 -7.30 4.45
C SER A 69 9.45 -8.25 5.10
N PHE A 70 9.90 -9.00 6.09
CA PHE A 70 9.08 -9.91 6.89
C PHE A 70 7.94 -9.18 7.60
N THR A 71 8.30 -8.07 8.26
CA THR A 71 7.37 -7.11 8.88
C THR A 71 7.87 -5.69 8.63
N ALA A 72 6.98 -4.71 8.76
CA ALA A 72 7.34 -3.32 8.91
C ALA A 72 6.56 -2.74 10.11
N LEU A 73 7.22 -2.70 11.27
CA LEU A 73 6.65 -2.15 12.50
C LEU A 73 6.75 -0.62 12.47
N MET A 74 5.64 0.03 12.74
CA MET A 74 5.51 1.48 12.62
C MET A 74 5.63 2.15 13.99
N TYR A 75 6.69 2.90 14.18
CA TYR A 75 6.88 3.74 15.36
C TYR A 75 6.83 5.21 14.99
N THR A 76 6.37 6.04 15.90
CA THR A 76 6.50 7.50 15.83
C THR A 76 7.53 7.97 16.85
N PRO A 77 7.98 9.24 16.82
CA PRO A 77 8.82 9.80 17.88
C PRO A 77 8.27 9.59 19.28
N SER A 78 6.93 9.62 19.43
CA SER A 78 6.23 9.45 20.73
C SER A 78 6.07 7.98 21.17
N THR A 79 6.03 7.03 20.22
CA THR A 79 5.77 5.61 20.52
C THR A 79 6.99 4.70 20.43
N LYS A 80 8.12 5.20 19.93
CA LYS A 80 9.34 4.39 19.80
C LYS A 80 9.86 3.94 21.18
N PRO A 81 10.29 2.68 21.31
CA PRO A 81 10.93 2.19 22.54
C PRO A 81 12.16 3.02 22.92
N GLU A 82 12.34 3.25 24.23
CA GLU A 82 13.53 3.91 24.74
C GLU A 82 14.79 3.13 24.38
N GLY A 83 15.85 3.85 23.99
CA GLY A 83 17.12 3.25 23.58
C GLY A 83 17.14 2.64 22.18
N MET A 84 16.00 2.50 21.50
CA MET A 84 15.96 1.98 20.12
C MET A 84 16.63 2.96 19.15
N LYS A 85 17.65 2.47 18.43
CA LYS A 85 18.41 3.26 17.46
C LYS A 85 17.84 3.04 16.06
N PHE A 86 17.58 4.15 15.36
CA PHE A 86 17.18 4.16 13.96
C PHE A 86 18.31 4.74 13.09
N TYR A 87 18.46 4.18 11.91
CA TYR A 87 19.48 4.56 10.95
C TYR A 87 18.82 5.15 9.69
N ARG A 88 19.42 6.19 9.11
CA ARG A 88 18.96 6.72 7.83
C ARG A 88 19.29 5.73 6.71
N HIS A 89 18.30 5.18 6.09
CA HIS A 89 18.45 4.22 5.00
C HIS A 89 17.53 4.57 3.82
N GLY A 90 17.99 4.25 2.61
CA GLY A 90 17.19 4.44 1.41
C GLY A 90 16.23 3.27 1.23
N VAL A 91 14.93 3.54 1.33
CA VAL A 91 13.87 2.57 1.07
C VAL A 91 13.12 3.01 -0.18
N SER A 92 12.82 2.07 -1.07
CA SER A 92 12.01 2.34 -2.25
C SER A 92 10.55 2.39 -1.84
N GLY A 93 9.91 3.53 -2.04
CA GLY A 93 8.47 3.70 -1.98
C GLY A 93 7.85 3.56 -3.37
N ALA A 94 6.56 3.87 -3.48
CA ALA A 94 5.84 3.77 -4.75
C ALA A 94 6.39 4.71 -5.84
N ASP A 95 6.78 5.94 -5.49
CA ASP A 95 7.22 6.96 -6.44
C ASP A 95 8.74 7.06 -6.57
N LYS A 96 9.47 6.89 -5.47
CA LYS A 96 10.91 7.11 -5.42
C LYS A 96 11.58 6.37 -4.26
N ARG A 97 12.90 6.40 -4.28
CA ARG A 97 13.70 6.00 -3.13
C ARG A 97 13.79 7.14 -2.11
N SER A 98 13.18 6.93 -0.95
CA SER A 98 13.19 7.89 0.15
C SER A 98 14.23 7.50 1.21
N LYS A 99 14.86 8.51 1.84
CA LYS A 99 15.71 8.29 3.01
C LYS A 99 14.85 8.39 4.26
N ILE A 100 14.52 7.24 4.85
CA ILE A 100 13.75 7.15 6.08
C ILE A 100 14.62 6.64 7.23
N LYS A 101 14.12 6.74 8.44
CA LYS A 101 14.77 6.19 9.62
C LYS A 101 14.22 4.78 9.87
N VAL A 102 15.09 3.77 9.74
CA VAL A 102 14.75 2.35 9.93
C VAL A 102 15.71 1.69 10.90
N THR A 103 15.28 0.59 11.48
CA THR A 103 16.12 -0.38 12.16
C THR A 103 15.59 -1.78 11.89
N THR A 104 16.32 -2.80 12.30
CA THR A 104 15.87 -4.19 12.23
C THR A 104 15.75 -4.75 13.64
N LEU A 105 14.88 -5.70 13.82
CA LEU A 105 14.67 -6.39 15.10
C LEU A 105 14.21 -7.83 14.85
N GLN A 106 14.50 -8.69 15.83
CA GLN A 106 13.94 -10.04 15.82
C GLN A 106 12.43 -9.93 16.02
N THR A 107 11.68 -10.56 15.13
CA THR A 107 10.23 -10.50 15.11
C THR A 107 9.65 -11.91 15.12
N LYS A 108 8.70 -12.13 16.02
CA LYS A 108 7.86 -13.32 16.05
C LYS A 108 6.44 -12.92 15.74
N ILE A 109 5.86 -13.53 14.71
CA ILE A 109 4.47 -13.34 14.30
C ILE A 109 3.71 -14.61 14.69
N ARG A 110 2.54 -14.43 15.31
CA ARG A 110 1.56 -15.49 15.50
C ARG A 110 0.22 -15.04 14.93
N THR A 111 -0.31 -15.84 14.04
CA THR A 111 -1.70 -15.73 13.52
C THR A 111 -2.45 -16.99 13.86
N ASP A 112 -3.72 -17.08 13.50
CA ASP A 112 -4.47 -18.33 13.64
C ASP A 112 -3.93 -19.45 12.71
N MET A 113 -3.18 -19.10 11.65
CA MET A 113 -2.71 -20.01 10.61
C MET A 113 -1.21 -20.32 10.70
N VAL A 114 -0.39 -19.39 11.18
CA VAL A 114 1.07 -19.55 11.12
C VAL A 114 1.75 -18.90 12.31
N VAL A 115 2.81 -19.54 12.79
CA VAL A 115 3.82 -18.93 13.68
C VAL A 115 5.10 -18.80 12.88
N SER A 116 5.63 -17.61 12.78
CA SER A 116 6.86 -17.34 12.03
C SER A 116 7.80 -16.41 12.81
N GLU A 117 9.09 -16.68 12.70
CA GLU A 117 10.16 -15.90 13.34
C GLU A 117 11.18 -15.46 12.30
N GLY A 118 11.64 -14.24 12.40
CA GLY A 118 12.64 -13.71 11.48
C GLY A 118 13.05 -12.30 11.81
N VAL A 119 13.96 -11.74 11.01
CA VAL A 119 14.39 -10.35 11.13
C VAL A 119 13.41 -9.46 10.37
N GLY A 120 12.63 -8.70 11.12
CA GLY A 120 11.72 -7.68 10.61
C GLY A 120 12.37 -6.30 10.53
N MET A 121 11.70 -5.38 9.86
CA MET A 121 12.05 -3.98 9.81
C MET A 121 11.15 -3.17 10.76
N ALA A 122 11.72 -2.18 11.43
CA ALA A 122 10.97 -1.14 12.09
C ALA A 122 11.26 0.20 11.43
N MET A 123 10.24 1.02 11.26
CA MET A 123 10.32 2.34 10.64
C MET A 123 9.88 3.42 11.62
N LEU A 124 10.59 4.54 11.59
CA LEU A 124 10.18 5.73 12.34
C LEU A 124 9.38 6.62 11.40
N ALA A 125 8.06 6.50 11.49
CA ALA A 125 7.11 7.33 10.78
C ALA A 125 6.99 8.72 11.42
N PRO A 126 6.50 9.73 10.70
CA PRO A 126 6.06 10.98 11.30
C PRO A 126 4.98 10.75 12.36
N GLU A 127 4.78 11.72 13.26
CA GLU A 127 3.59 11.72 14.10
C GLU A 127 2.31 11.68 13.24
N PRO A 128 1.23 11.05 13.72
CA PRO A 128 -0.03 11.04 13.00
C PRO A 128 -0.50 12.48 12.68
N PRO A 129 -1.21 12.69 11.58
CA PRO A 129 -1.82 13.97 11.31
C PRO A 129 -2.80 14.34 12.44
N MET A 130 -3.07 15.66 12.59
CA MET A 130 -3.90 16.17 13.66
C MET A 130 -5.32 15.57 13.64
N CYS A 131 -5.88 15.36 12.45
CA CYS A 131 -7.24 14.87 12.30
C CYS A 131 -7.27 13.34 12.17
N SER A 132 -7.97 12.68 13.07
CA SER A 132 -8.03 11.20 13.15
C SER A 132 -8.64 10.53 11.91
N THR A 133 -9.38 11.28 11.11
CA THR A 133 -9.94 10.81 9.82
C THR A 133 -8.96 10.90 8.66
N GLU A 134 -7.81 11.58 8.85
CA GLU A 134 -6.72 11.59 7.89
C GLU A 134 -5.88 10.31 8.02
N HIS A 135 -5.28 9.88 6.90
CA HIS A 135 -4.41 8.72 6.91
C HIS A 135 -3.09 9.00 7.65
N ALA A 136 -2.72 8.09 8.56
CA ALA A 136 -1.40 8.05 9.15
C ALA A 136 -0.59 6.88 8.59
N LEU A 137 0.69 7.11 8.31
CA LEU A 137 1.61 6.03 7.92
C LEU A 137 1.77 5.00 9.05
N SER A 138 1.68 5.47 10.30
CA SER A 138 1.80 4.67 11.52
C SER A 138 0.48 4.05 12.00
N GLU A 139 -0.57 4.03 11.18
CA GLU A 139 -1.88 3.54 11.58
C GLU A 139 -1.90 2.03 11.88
N TYR A 140 -1.12 1.26 11.13
CA TYR A 140 -1.02 -0.20 11.27
C TYR A 140 0.42 -0.66 11.15
N ASP A 141 0.79 -1.64 11.97
CA ASP A 141 1.95 -2.48 11.68
C ASP A 141 1.65 -3.35 10.45
N ILE A 142 2.69 -3.65 9.69
CA ILE A 142 2.57 -4.36 8.42
C ILE A 142 3.17 -5.75 8.54
N ILE A 143 2.45 -6.75 8.06
CA ILE A 143 2.98 -8.07 7.76
C ILE A 143 3.19 -8.13 6.26
N GLY A 144 4.45 -8.30 5.85
CA GLY A 144 4.83 -8.46 4.45
C GLY A 144 4.52 -9.85 3.91
N PHE A 145 4.73 -10.04 2.61
CA PHE A 145 4.48 -11.32 1.93
C PHE A 145 5.16 -12.50 2.64
N GLN A 146 6.40 -12.33 3.10
CA GLN A 146 7.15 -13.37 3.81
C GLN A 146 6.62 -13.68 5.22
N GLY A 147 5.83 -12.79 5.82
CA GLY A 147 5.30 -12.98 7.17
C GLY A 147 4.18 -14.01 7.26
N ILE A 148 3.51 -14.31 6.13
CA ILE A 148 2.53 -15.40 5.97
C ILE A 148 3.19 -16.47 5.10
N ASN A 149 4.24 -17.11 5.62
CA ASN A 149 5.02 -18.04 4.81
C ASN A 149 4.55 -19.49 4.99
N VAL A 150 3.61 -19.85 4.15
CA VAL A 150 3.22 -21.26 3.94
C VAL A 150 3.50 -21.63 2.48
N VAL A 151 3.76 -22.91 2.22
CA VAL A 151 4.17 -23.37 0.87
C VAL A 151 3.09 -23.11 -0.17
N ARG A 152 1.82 -23.12 0.25
CA ARG A 152 0.68 -22.90 -0.63
C ARG A 152 -0.49 -22.34 0.18
N TYR A 153 -1.05 -21.24 -0.25
CA TYR A 153 -2.22 -20.65 0.39
C TYR A 153 -3.16 -20.00 -0.62
N MET A 154 -4.39 -19.83 -0.23
CA MET A 154 -5.42 -19.12 -0.98
C MET A 154 -5.78 -17.81 -0.28
N LEU A 155 -5.85 -16.74 -1.06
CA LEU A 155 -6.53 -15.50 -0.70
C LEU A 155 -7.96 -15.59 -1.23
N ASP A 156 -8.89 -15.92 -0.38
CA ASP A 156 -10.33 -16.04 -0.70
C ASP A 156 -11.01 -14.73 -0.36
N PHE A 157 -11.10 -13.84 -1.33
CA PHE A 157 -11.77 -12.55 -1.19
C PHE A 157 -13.30 -12.68 -1.20
N SER A 158 -13.84 -13.78 -1.73
CA SER A 158 -15.27 -14.09 -1.69
C SER A 158 -15.77 -14.30 -0.26
N ASN A 159 -14.92 -14.89 0.58
CA ASN A 159 -15.23 -15.21 1.98
C ASN A 159 -14.41 -14.40 2.99
N ASN A 160 -13.47 -13.57 2.54
CA ASN A 160 -12.52 -12.82 3.38
C ASN A 160 -11.68 -13.70 4.30
N ILE A 161 -11.09 -14.75 3.73
CA ILE A 161 -10.27 -15.72 4.43
C ILE A 161 -8.96 -15.95 3.68
N ILE A 162 -7.83 -16.04 4.42
CA ILE A 162 -6.60 -16.65 3.95
C ILE A 162 -6.55 -18.04 4.54
N TYR A 163 -6.28 -19.07 3.74
CA TYR A 163 -6.10 -20.41 4.27
C TYR A 163 -4.99 -21.18 3.57
N GLU A 164 -4.34 -22.06 4.34
CA GLU A 164 -3.32 -22.96 3.82
C GLU A 164 -3.96 -24.05 2.96
N ILE A 165 -3.32 -24.37 1.83
CA ILE A 165 -3.69 -25.51 0.98
C ILE A 165 -2.66 -26.61 1.19
N HIS A 166 -3.07 -27.70 1.83
CA HIS A 166 -2.22 -28.85 2.06
C HIS A 166 -1.84 -29.56 0.74
N ASP A 167 -0.67 -30.18 0.70
CA ASP A 167 -0.11 -30.81 -0.49
C ASP A 167 -0.98 -31.93 -1.10
N SER A 168 -1.88 -32.51 -0.33
CA SER A 168 -2.82 -33.54 -0.78
C SER A 168 -3.94 -33.03 -1.69
N LEU A 169 -4.18 -31.68 -1.72
CA LEU A 169 -5.23 -31.09 -2.53
C LEU A 169 -4.71 -30.77 -3.94
N THR A 170 -5.36 -31.35 -4.95
CA THR A 170 -5.15 -30.97 -6.34
C THR A 170 -5.88 -29.65 -6.62
N ILE A 171 -5.18 -28.67 -7.19
CA ILE A 171 -5.81 -27.41 -7.61
C ILE A 171 -6.71 -27.73 -8.78
N ASP A 172 -8.00 -27.41 -8.66
CA ASP A 172 -8.93 -27.51 -9.77
C ASP A 172 -8.67 -26.37 -10.78
N THR A 173 -7.96 -26.72 -11.84
CA THR A 173 -7.61 -25.77 -12.91
C THR A 173 -8.77 -25.43 -13.84
N THR A 174 -9.94 -26.05 -13.67
CA THR A 174 -11.17 -25.61 -14.38
C THR A 174 -11.78 -24.37 -13.74
N GLU A 175 -11.58 -24.18 -12.43
CA GLU A 175 -12.01 -22.99 -11.72
C GLU A 175 -10.86 -21.97 -11.55
N PHE A 176 -9.64 -22.46 -11.27
CA PHE A 176 -8.47 -21.62 -11.02
C PHE A 176 -7.52 -21.63 -12.22
N ILE A 177 -7.50 -20.54 -12.95
CA ILE A 177 -6.73 -20.37 -14.18
C ILE A 177 -5.28 -20.01 -13.84
N PRO A 178 -4.26 -20.73 -14.34
CA PRO A 178 -2.87 -20.37 -14.09
C PRO A 178 -2.52 -19.05 -14.78
N ILE A 179 -1.73 -18.23 -14.10
CA ILE A 179 -1.23 -16.97 -14.65
C ILE A 179 0.30 -16.94 -14.66
N LYS A 180 0.84 -16.11 -15.55
CA LYS A 180 2.25 -15.79 -15.57
C LYS A 180 2.63 -15.00 -14.32
N CYS A 181 3.63 -15.49 -13.58
CA CYS A 181 4.15 -14.81 -12.39
C CYS A 181 5.64 -15.04 -12.22
N LYS A 182 6.29 -14.25 -11.38
CA LYS A 182 7.64 -14.51 -10.85
C LYS A 182 7.74 -14.06 -9.40
N TYR A 183 8.69 -14.62 -8.67
CA TYR A 183 9.08 -14.16 -7.34
C TYR A 183 10.48 -13.56 -7.43
N GLU A 184 10.58 -12.28 -7.14
CA GLU A 184 11.84 -11.53 -7.20
C GLU A 184 11.84 -10.44 -6.14
N ARG A 185 12.97 -10.27 -5.46
CA ARG A 185 13.14 -9.24 -4.40
C ARG A 185 12.11 -9.36 -3.27
N ASN A 186 11.77 -10.59 -2.91
CA ASN A 186 10.82 -10.92 -1.85
C ASN A 186 9.37 -10.48 -2.10
N VAL A 187 8.99 -10.21 -3.34
CA VAL A 187 7.61 -9.89 -3.73
C VAL A 187 7.20 -10.71 -4.95
N MET A 188 5.89 -10.88 -5.11
CA MET A 188 5.31 -11.53 -6.29
C MET A 188 5.07 -10.51 -7.39
N TRP A 189 5.34 -10.92 -8.62
CA TRP A 189 5.08 -10.14 -9.83
C TRP A 189 4.07 -10.87 -10.69
N VAL A 190 3.15 -10.11 -11.28
CA VAL A 190 2.10 -10.58 -12.18
C VAL A 190 2.12 -9.78 -13.48
N TYR A 191 1.49 -10.31 -14.52
CA TYR A 191 1.57 -9.75 -15.88
C TYR A 191 0.18 -9.53 -16.49
N PRO A 192 -0.65 -8.62 -15.92
CA PRO A 192 -1.93 -8.26 -16.52
C PRO A 192 -1.72 -7.52 -17.85
N ARG A 193 -2.74 -7.54 -18.71
CA ARG A 193 -2.80 -6.68 -19.89
C ARG A 193 -3.74 -5.51 -19.64
N ILE A 194 -3.23 -4.30 -19.80
CA ILE A 194 -4.00 -3.05 -19.71
C ILE A 194 -4.03 -2.45 -21.12
N ASN A 195 -5.22 -2.26 -21.68
CA ASN A 195 -5.43 -1.81 -23.05
C ASN A 195 -4.64 -2.66 -24.08
N GLY A 196 -4.60 -3.99 -23.88
CA GLY A 196 -3.87 -4.93 -24.72
C GLY A 196 -2.34 -4.97 -24.50
N VAL A 197 -1.77 -4.09 -23.67
CA VAL A 197 -0.34 -4.04 -23.35
C VAL A 197 -0.07 -4.83 -22.08
N GLU A 198 0.82 -5.85 -22.15
CA GLU A 198 1.29 -6.58 -20.97
C GLU A 198 2.10 -5.65 -20.06
N ARG A 199 1.74 -5.59 -18.77
CA ARG A 199 2.42 -4.80 -17.74
C ARG A 199 3.02 -5.72 -16.69
N GLU A 200 4.28 -5.49 -16.33
CA GLU A 200 4.94 -6.19 -15.23
C GLU A 200 4.66 -5.45 -13.92
N CYS A 201 3.75 -5.99 -13.10
CA CYS A 201 3.26 -5.34 -11.89
C CYS A 201 3.65 -6.12 -10.63
N ILE A 202 4.03 -5.41 -9.57
CA ILE A 202 4.06 -6.00 -8.23
C ILE A 202 2.62 -6.34 -7.81
N PHE A 203 2.42 -7.54 -7.29
CA PHE A 203 1.20 -7.95 -6.61
C PHE A 203 1.17 -7.33 -5.21
N ASP A 204 0.42 -6.22 -5.05
CA ASP A 204 0.59 -5.29 -3.92
C ASP A 204 -0.74 -5.03 -3.19
N THR A 205 -1.04 -5.85 -2.17
CA THR A 205 -2.23 -5.68 -1.33
C THR A 205 -2.16 -4.44 -0.44
N GLY A 206 -0.97 -3.83 -0.27
CA GLY A 206 -0.79 -2.57 0.46
C GLY A 206 -1.13 -1.33 -0.36
N ASN A 207 -1.16 -1.44 -1.70
CA ASN A 207 -1.56 -0.34 -2.57
C ASN A 207 -3.09 -0.15 -2.54
N SER A 208 -3.54 0.86 -1.82
CA SER A 208 -4.94 1.25 -1.68
C SER A 208 -5.35 2.45 -2.56
N ALA A 209 -4.40 3.04 -3.30
CA ALA A 209 -4.64 4.27 -4.05
C ALA A 209 -5.45 4.04 -5.33
N ALA A 210 -5.23 2.93 -6.03
CA ALA A 210 -5.92 2.59 -7.27
C ALA A 210 -5.89 1.07 -7.50
N ALA A 211 -6.67 0.59 -8.47
CA ALA A 211 -6.59 -0.79 -8.92
C ALA A 211 -5.23 -1.08 -9.58
N PHE A 212 -4.72 -0.13 -10.36
CA PHE A 212 -3.37 -0.16 -10.91
C PHE A 212 -2.70 1.19 -10.75
N LEU A 213 -1.41 1.18 -10.39
CA LEU A 213 -0.52 2.34 -10.42
C LEU A 213 0.55 2.07 -11.49
N LEU A 214 0.53 2.82 -12.58
CA LEU A 214 1.38 2.57 -13.74
C LEU A 214 2.22 3.81 -14.11
N ALA A 215 3.48 3.58 -14.47
CA ALA A 215 4.31 4.59 -15.10
C ALA A 215 3.94 4.72 -16.57
N ASP A 216 3.39 5.87 -16.95
CA ASP A 216 3.12 6.20 -18.35
C ASP A 216 3.17 7.72 -18.57
N LYS A 217 4.37 8.19 -18.93
CA LYS A 217 4.59 9.63 -19.19
C LYS A 217 3.72 10.14 -20.34
N GLN A 218 3.56 9.34 -21.39
CA GLN A 218 2.78 9.71 -22.58
C GLN A 218 1.30 9.93 -22.21
N ARG A 219 0.73 9.02 -21.42
CA ARG A 219 -0.66 9.12 -20.96
C ARG A 219 -0.88 10.33 -20.04
N VAL A 220 0.11 10.67 -19.19
CA VAL A 220 0.05 11.84 -18.32
C VAL A 220 0.15 13.15 -19.10
N GLU A 221 0.93 13.21 -20.19
CA GLU A 221 1.10 14.39 -21.02
C GLU A 221 -0.08 14.56 -22.00
N HIS A 222 -0.67 13.46 -22.46
CA HIS A 222 -1.78 13.43 -23.41
C HIS A 222 -2.96 12.58 -22.86
N PRO A 223 -3.67 13.07 -21.83
CA PRO A 223 -4.82 12.38 -21.24
C PRO A 223 -5.97 12.28 -22.26
N ALA A 224 -6.80 11.25 -22.13
CA ALA A 224 -8.05 11.19 -22.88
C ALA A 224 -9.08 12.17 -22.30
N ASP A 225 -10.09 12.53 -23.10
CA ASP A 225 -11.15 13.46 -22.68
C ASP A 225 -11.94 12.98 -21.46
N SER A 226 -12.04 11.66 -21.27
CA SER A 226 -12.72 11.04 -20.14
C SER A 226 -11.88 10.96 -18.87
N ASP A 227 -10.58 11.28 -18.93
CA ASP A 227 -9.67 11.16 -17.81
C ASP A 227 -9.83 12.29 -16.80
N LEU A 228 -9.60 11.97 -15.52
CA LEU A 228 -9.48 12.98 -14.48
C LEU A 228 -8.01 13.31 -14.27
N VAL A 229 -7.65 14.54 -14.59
CA VAL A 229 -6.26 15.01 -14.49
C VAL A 229 -6.07 15.76 -13.18
N TYR A 230 -5.04 15.37 -12.43
CA TYR A 230 -4.71 15.98 -11.15
C TYR A 230 -3.28 16.51 -11.12
N GLU A 231 -3.03 17.44 -10.21
CA GLU A 231 -1.71 17.92 -9.81
C GLU A 231 -1.55 17.82 -8.30
N GLY A 232 -0.41 17.35 -7.83
CA GLY A 232 -0.09 17.22 -6.41
C GLY A 232 0.49 15.87 -6.06
N SER A 233 0.34 15.46 -4.80
CA SER A 233 0.67 14.12 -4.34
C SER A 233 -0.44 13.14 -4.71
N PHE A 234 -0.09 12.01 -5.30
CA PHE A 234 -1.09 10.99 -5.67
C PHE A 234 -1.35 9.97 -4.55
N GLY A 235 -0.62 10.04 -3.45
CA GLY A 235 -0.80 9.14 -2.32
C GLY A 235 0.27 9.28 -1.26
N MET A 236 0.19 8.39 -0.28
CA MET A 236 1.18 8.25 0.78
C MET A 236 1.92 6.92 0.58
N ALA A 237 3.24 6.96 0.66
CA ALA A 237 4.12 5.80 0.57
C ALA A 237 5.10 5.80 1.75
N VAL A 238 5.95 4.79 1.81
CA VAL A 238 7.06 4.77 2.76
C VAL A 238 7.92 6.03 2.57
N GLY A 239 7.94 6.88 3.57
CA GLY A 239 8.62 8.19 3.52
C GLY A 239 7.69 9.40 3.48
N GLY A 240 6.37 9.18 3.51
CA GLY A 240 5.36 10.23 3.55
C GLY A 240 4.63 10.41 2.22
N TYR A 241 4.14 11.61 1.98
CA TYR A 241 3.44 11.93 0.73
C TYR A 241 4.38 11.85 -0.47
N THR A 242 3.85 11.35 -1.60
CA THR A 242 4.58 11.30 -2.88
C THR A 242 4.89 12.70 -3.38
N ASP A 243 5.91 12.80 -4.24
CA ASP A 243 6.29 14.09 -4.81
C ASP A 243 5.15 14.72 -5.62
N LYS A 244 5.09 16.06 -5.57
CA LYS A 244 4.15 16.82 -6.38
C LYS A 244 4.42 16.58 -7.87
N GLN A 245 3.42 16.05 -8.57
CA GLN A 245 3.44 15.84 -10.01
C GLN A 245 2.04 15.91 -10.61
N ARG A 246 1.98 16.00 -11.95
CA ARG A 246 0.74 15.76 -12.69
C ARG A 246 0.53 14.26 -12.82
N PHE A 247 -0.70 13.81 -12.62
CA PHE A 247 -1.11 12.42 -12.77
C PHE A 247 -2.54 12.31 -13.30
N VAL A 248 -2.90 11.13 -13.78
CA VAL A 248 -4.17 10.87 -14.47
C VAL A 248 -4.89 9.70 -13.83
N HIS A 249 -6.14 9.91 -13.47
CA HIS A 249 -7.08 8.84 -13.13
C HIS A 249 -7.92 8.48 -14.34
N ALA A 250 -7.66 7.33 -14.94
CA ALA A 250 -8.46 6.71 -15.97
C ALA A 250 -9.41 5.68 -15.35
N GLN A 251 -10.71 5.71 -15.72
CA GLN A 251 -11.73 4.92 -15.03
C GLN A 251 -12.13 3.64 -15.76
N ASN A 252 -12.00 3.60 -17.08
CA ASN A 252 -12.55 2.53 -17.93
C ASN A 252 -11.46 1.96 -18.83
N GLU A 253 -10.32 1.61 -18.24
CA GLU A 253 -9.24 0.96 -18.96
C GLU A 253 -9.54 -0.54 -19.11
N ALA A 254 -9.29 -1.10 -20.29
CA ALA A 254 -9.51 -2.52 -20.53
C ALA A 254 -8.46 -3.36 -19.79
N LEU A 255 -8.91 -4.19 -18.86
CA LEU A 255 -8.09 -5.17 -18.14
C LEU A 255 -8.36 -6.57 -18.73
N SER A 256 -7.29 -7.30 -19.06
CA SER A 256 -7.35 -8.73 -19.32
C SER A 256 -6.39 -9.46 -18.40
N LEU A 257 -6.93 -10.39 -17.61
CA LEU A 257 -6.18 -11.27 -16.72
C LEU A 257 -6.76 -12.67 -16.78
N ALA A 258 -5.94 -13.66 -17.18
CA ALA A 258 -6.37 -15.06 -17.28
C ALA A 258 -7.59 -15.30 -18.19
N GLY A 259 -7.77 -14.48 -19.23
CA GLY A 259 -8.92 -14.56 -20.13
C GLY A 259 -10.21 -13.93 -19.58
N ASP A 260 -10.15 -13.32 -18.39
CA ASP A 260 -11.21 -12.49 -17.84
C ASP A 260 -10.99 -11.05 -18.31
N ASP A 261 -11.88 -10.54 -19.16
CA ASP A 261 -11.83 -9.20 -19.72
C ASP A 261 -12.86 -8.31 -19.03
N LYS A 262 -12.41 -7.20 -18.45
CA LYS A 262 -13.25 -6.24 -17.75
C LYS A 262 -12.67 -4.83 -17.79
N GLU A 263 -13.44 -3.86 -17.33
CA GLU A 263 -12.97 -2.50 -17.12
C GLU A 263 -12.33 -2.35 -15.74
N THR A 264 -11.32 -1.51 -15.65
CA THR A 264 -10.59 -1.23 -14.42
C THR A 264 -10.19 0.23 -14.31
N GLN A 265 -9.76 0.62 -13.11
CA GLN A 265 -9.24 1.95 -12.83
C GLN A 265 -7.72 1.92 -12.80
N VAL A 266 -7.14 2.90 -13.46
CA VAL A 266 -5.68 3.06 -13.53
C VAL A 266 -5.29 4.46 -13.10
N LEU A 267 -4.31 4.54 -12.21
CA LEU A 267 -3.61 5.76 -11.87
C LEU A 267 -2.31 5.82 -12.67
N TYR A 268 -2.27 6.68 -13.68
CA TYR A 268 -1.08 6.93 -14.47
C TYR A 268 -0.26 8.08 -13.87
N VAL A 269 1.03 7.82 -13.68
CA VAL A 269 2.02 8.79 -13.20
C VAL A 269 3.21 8.86 -14.13
N LYS A 270 4.02 9.91 -14.06
CA LYS A 270 5.19 10.04 -14.95
C LYS A 270 6.26 8.99 -14.70
N SER A 271 6.44 8.62 -13.43
CA SER A 271 7.39 7.60 -13.02
C SER A 271 7.00 6.99 -11.68
N VAL A 272 7.20 5.69 -11.55
CA VAL A 272 7.14 4.94 -10.30
C VAL A 272 8.35 4.02 -10.22
N ALA A 273 8.65 3.52 -9.04
CA ALA A 273 9.73 2.53 -8.88
C ALA A 273 9.39 1.24 -9.63
N HIS A 274 8.13 0.82 -9.58
CA HIS A 274 7.57 -0.34 -10.25
C HIS A 274 6.08 -0.13 -10.48
N ASP A 275 5.56 -0.64 -11.60
CA ASP A 275 4.12 -0.75 -11.79
C ASP A 275 3.51 -1.67 -10.73
N ASN A 276 2.31 -1.34 -10.24
CA ASN A 276 1.64 -2.07 -9.16
C ASN A 276 0.22 -2.47 -9.56
N MET A 277 -0.14 -3.71 -9.22
CA MET A 277 -1.52 -4.18 -9.15
C MET A 277 -1.97 -4.07 -7.70
N GLY A 278 -2.86 -3.12 -7.41
CA GLY A 278 -3.32 -2.81 -6.06
C GLY A 278 -4.50 -3.65 -5.59
N LEU A 279 -4.84 -3.49 -4.29
CA LEU A 279 -5.88 -4.29 -3.64
C LEU A 279 -7.24 -4.21 -4.33
N ALA A 280 -7.60 -3.06 -4.92
CA ALA A 280 -8.87 -2.91 -5.63
C ALA A 280 -8.99 -3.80 -6.89
N ALA A 281 -7.86 -4.12 -7.56
CA ALA A 281 -7.84 -5.11 -8.63
C ALA A 281 -7.69 -6.53 -8.08
N ILE A 282 -6.81 -6.72 -7.09
CA ILE A 282 -6.55 -8.03 -6.47
C ILE A 282 -7.85 -8.62 -5.89
N SER A 283 -8.63 -7.83 -5.16
CA SER A 283 -9.86 -8.27 -4.49
C SER A 283 -11.01 -8.65 -5.43
N GLN A 284 -10.85 -8.47 -6.76
CA GLN A 284 -11.82 -8.93 -7.75
C GLN A 284 -11.64 -10.41 -8.12
N TYR A 285 -10.68 -11.08 -7.53
CA TYR A 285 -10.32 -12.47 -7.77
C TYR A 285 -10.03 -13.18 -6.46
N ASP A 286 -10.23 -14.50 -6.45
CA ASP A 286 -9.59 -15.38 -5.48
C ASP A 286 -8.26 -15.88 -6.04
N TRP A 287 -7.26 -15.99 -5.20
CA TRP A 287 -5.90 -16.29 -5.61
C TRP A 287 -5.36 -17.52 -4.91
N ILE A 288 -4.74 -18.43 -5.66
CA ILE A 288 -3.87 -19.45 -5.08
C ILE A 288 -2.42 -19.07 -5.38
N ILE A 289 -1.61 -18.98 -4.33
CA ILE A 289 -0.18 -18.71 -4.41
C ILE A 289 0.56 -19.96 -3.90
N ALA A 290 1.38 -20.55 -4.75
CA ALA A 290 2.04 -21.82 -4.47
C ALA A 290 3.52 -21.79 -4.84
N ASN A 291 4.35 -22.51 -4.07
CA ASN A 291 5.78 -22.72 -4.32
C ASN A 291 6.55 -21.40 -4.57
N TRP A 292 6.16 -20.32 -3.86
CA TRP A 292 6.87 -19.07 -3.97
C TRP A 292 8.35 -19.22 -3.57
N GLY A 293 9.22 -18.44 -4.18
CA GLY A 293 10.66 -18.44 -3.90
C GLY A 293 11.49 -19.34 -4.81
N GLN A 294 11.07 -20.56 -5.12
CA GLN A 294 11.83 -21.47 -6.00
C GLN A 294 11.21 -21.60 -7.40
N ASN A 295 9.94 -21.90 -7.45
CA ASN A 295 9.19 -22.05 -8.69
C ASN A 295 7.76 -21.52 -8.45
N PRO A 296 7.58 -20.21 -8.39
CA PRO A 296 6.32 -19.60 -8.01
C PRO A 296 5.24 -19.96 -9.02
N LYS A 297 4.05 -20.28 -8.52
CA LYS A 297 2.85 -20.49 -9.32
C LYS A 297 1.71 -19.69 -8.72
N MET A 298 0.98 -19.00 -9.55
CA MET A 298 -0.25 -18.32 -9.17
C MET A 298 -1.40 -18.75 -10.07
N TYR A 299 -2.56 -18.83 -9.45
CA TYR A 299 -3.80 -19.15 -10.14
C TYR A 299 -4.85 -18.15 -9.68
N VAL A 300 -5.77 -17.82 -10.55
CA VAL A 300 -6.85 -16.88 -10.26
C VAL A 300 -8.21 -17.49 -10.60
N ARG A 301 -9.21 -17.13 -9.80
CA ARG A 301 -10.62 -17.38 -10.06
C ARG A 301 -11.33 -16.04 -10.04
N PRO A 302 -11.92 -15.58 -11.18
CA PRO A 302 -12.65 -14.33 -11.21
C PRO A 302 -13.91 -14.40 -10.33
N HIS A 303 -14.19 -13.32 -9.62
CA HIS A 303 -15.49 -13.18 -8.96
C HIS A 303 -16.58 -12.87 -10.01
N LYS A 304 -17.76 -13.41 -9.79
CA LYS A 304 -18.95 -13.09 -10.61
C LYS A 304 -19.50 -11.69 -10.31
N THR A 305 -19.02 -11.06 -9.25
CA THR A 305 -19.49 -9.76 -8.77
C THR A 305 -18.57 -8.63 -9.17
N ASP A 306 -19.20 -7.59 -9.54
CA ASP A 306 -18.89 -6.32 -10.16
C ASP A 306 -17.60 -5.59 -9.88
N SER A 307 -17.18 -4.92 -10.93
CA SER A 307 -16.36 -3.71 -11.10
C SER A 307 -15.96 -2.96 -9.81
N ALA A 308 -14.70 -2.57 -9.77
CA ALA A 308 -14.18 -1.64 -8.77
C ALA A 308 -15.13 -0.43 -8.61
N LYS A 309 -15.38 -0.05 -7.35
CA LYS A 309 -16.21 1.13 -7.05
C LYS A 309 -15.68 2.34 -7.81
N PRO A 310 -16.51 3.11 -8.50
CA PRO A 310 -16.06 4.25 -9.29
C PRO A 310 -15.32 5.24 -8.40
N PHE A 311 -14.23 5.79 -8.94
CA PHE A 311 -13.45 6.82 -8.26
C PHE A 311 -14.31 8.08 -8.07
N LYS A 312 -14.36 8.56 -6.82
CA LYS A 312 -15.08 9.80 -6.53
C LYS A 312 -14.25 11.01 -7.01
N LYS A 313 -14.77 11.74 -8.00
CA LYS A 313 -14.17 12.98 -8.47
C LYS A 313 -14.19 14.03 -7.35
N LYS A 314 -13.03 14.34 -6.78
CA LYS A 314 -12.87 15.40 -5.77
C LYS A 314 -12.11 16.58 -6.37
N PRO A 315 -12.53 17.84 -6.11
CA PRO A 315 -11.82 19.00 -6.62
C PRO A 315 -10.44 19.13 -5.95
N TYR A 316 -10.34 18.79 -4.67
CA TYR A 316 -9.12 18.92 -3.87
C TYR A 316 -8.99 17.76 -2.90
N VAL A 317 -7.73 17.40 -2.58
CA VAL A 317 -7.37 16.54 -1.45
C VAL A 317 -6.60 17.38 -0.45
N LEU A 318 -6.90 17.20 0.82
CA LEU A 318 -6.36 17.99 1.92
C LEU A 318 -5.41 17.19 2.79
N SER A 319 -4.56 17.90 3.53
CA SER A 319 -3.72 17.35 4.59
C SER A 319 -3.62 18.30 5.79
N THR A 320 -3.50 17.70 6.98
CA THR A 320 -3.24 18.41 8.25
C THR A 320 -1.92 17.98 8.88
N ALA A 321 -1.05 17.28 8.14
CA ALA A 321 0.16 16.64 8.66
C ALA A 321 1.18 17.58 9.33
N ASP A 322 1.17 18.86 8.97
CA ASP A 322 2.03 19.90 9.58
C ASP A 322 1.29 20.81 10.56
N GLY A 323 0.11 20.39 11.04
CA GLY A 323 -0.74 21.19 11.93
C GLY A 323 -1.46 22.35 11.22
N THR A 324 -1.44 22.37 9.89
CA THR A 324 -2.14 23.37 9.06
C THR A 324 -3.01 22.69 8.03
N LEU A 325 -4.15 23.29 7.67
CA LEU A 325 -5.04 22.75 6.63
C LEU A 325 -4.52 23.16 5.25
N ARG A 326 -3.96 22.19 4.49
CA ARG A 326 -3.34 22.45 3.18
C ARG A 326 -3.97 21.65 2.05
N ILE A 327 -3.91 22.23 0.86
CA ILE A 327 -4.25 21.56 -0.37
C ILE A 327 -3.07 20.69 -0.81
N LEU A 328 -3.25 19.37 -0.77
CA LEU A 328 -2.26 18.37 -1.15
C LEU A 328 -2.33 18.06 -2.65
N THR A 329 -3.56 18.03 -3.20
CA THR A 329 -3.82 17.68 -4.60
C THR A 329 -5.01 18.48 -5.10
N ARG A 330 -4.99 18.86 -6.37
CA ARG A 330 -6.10 19.50 -7.05
C ARG A 330 -6.45 18.80 -8.36
N LEU A 331 -7.74 18.80 -8.70
CA LEU A 331 -8.23 18.41 -10.02
C LEU A 331 -7.97 19.57 -11.00
N ILE A 332 -7.42 19.27 -12.16
CA ILE A 332 -7.20 20.24 -13.25
C ILE A 332 -8.41 20.17 -14.19
N ASN A 333 -9.23 21.18 -14.18
CA ASN A 333 -10.44 21.26 -15.02
C ASN A 333 -10.65 22.66 -15.66
N GLY A 334 -9.68 23.57 -15.51
CA GLY A 334 -9.74 24.93 -16.02
C GLY A 334 -10.44 25.94 -15.11
N ASN A 335 -10.95 25.50 -13.95
CA ASN A 335 -11.65 26.35 -12.98
C ASN A 335 -11.03 26.25 -11.57
N GLU A 336 -9.71 26.08 -11.52
CA GLU A 336 -8.99 25.90 -10.27
C GLU A 336 -8.90 27.22 -9.49
N ARG A 337 -9.56 27.30 -8.34
CA ARG A 337 -9.52 28.46 -7.44
C ARG A 337 -8.24 28.51 -6.60
N PHE A 338 -7.64 27.36 -6.32
CA PHE A 338 -6.53 27.20 -5.38
C PHE A 338 -5.41 26.36 -5.96
N ASN A 339 -4.19 26.54 -5.43
CA ASN A 339 -3.00 25.82 -5.84
C ASN A 339 -2.63 24.73 -4.83
N VAL A 340 -1.87 23.74 -5.32
CA VAL A 340 -1.26 22.74 -4.43
C VAL A 340 -0.23 23.42 -3.54
N GLY A 341 -0.39 23.23 -2.22
CA GLY A 341 0.42 23.83 -1.17
C GLY A 341 -0.24 25.03 -0.49
N ASP A 342 -1.30 25.59 -1.07
CA ASP A 342 -2.05 26.68 -0.41
C ASP A 342 -2.55 26.22 0.95
N GLN A 343 -2.33 27.07 1.96
CA GLN A 343 -2.86 26.85 3.31
C GLN A 343 -4.21 27.56 3.43
N ILE A 344 -5.25 26.80 3.78
CA ILE A 344 -6.57 27.35 4.08
C ILE A 344 -6.51 28.01 5.45
N ILE A 345 -6.81 29.31 5.52
CA ILE A 345 -6.75 30.11 6.75
C ILE A 345 -8.13 30.51 7.26
N SER A 346 -9.17 30.51 6.41
CA SER A 346 -10.55 30.68 6.82
C SER A 346 -11.52 30.00 5.86
N VAL A 347 -12.69 29.63 6.39
CA VAL A 347 -13.83 29.08 5.63
C VAL A 347 -15.09 29.82 6.09
N ASN A 348 -15.84 30.41 5.15
CA ASN A 348 -17.07 31.17 5.41
C ASN A 348 -16.89 32.26 6.48
N GLY A 349 -15.75 32.94 6.45
CA GLY A 349 -15.40 34.00 7.38
C GLY A 349 -14.85 33.51 8.72
N GLU A 350 -14.94 32.22 9.04
CA GLU A 350 -14.39 31.67 10.27
C GLU A 350 -12.92 31.27 10.08
N LYS A 351 -12.05 31.76 10.97
CA LYS A 351 -10.62 31.47 10.95
C LYS A 351 -10.33 30.03 11.36
N ILE A 352 -9.44 29.34 10.62
CA ILE A 352 -8.95 28.01 10.99
C ILE A 352 -8.01 28.12 12.20
N THR A 353 -8.29 27.33 13.24
CA THR A 353 -7.51 27.19 14.49
C THR A 353 -7.27 25.71 14.79
N GLU A 354 -6.43 25.42 15.78
CA GLU A 354 -6.22 24.03 16.22
C GLU A 354 -7.51 23.35 16.71
N GLU A 355 -8.46 24.11 17.23
CA GLU A 355 -9.72 23.57 17.78
C GLU A 355 -10.73 23.18 16.71
N ASN A 356 -10.74 23.88 15.56
CA ASN A 356 -11.73 23.66 14.48
C ASN A 356 -11.16 23.07 13.19
N ILE A 357 -9.84 22.91 13.07
CA ILE A 357 -9.19 22.41 11.84
C ILE A 357 -9.75 21.07 11.37
N CYS A 358 -10.02 20.14 12.29
CA CYS A 358 -10.55 18.83 11.93
C CYS A 358 -12.00 18.87 11.47
N HIS A 359 -12.81 19.78 12.02
CA HIS A 359 -14.15 20.03 11.52
C HIS A 359 -14.12 20.49 10.07
N TYR A 360 -13.27 21.47 9.74
CA TYR A 360 -13.16 21.96 8.37
C TYR A 360 -12.47 20.98 7.42
N TYR A 361 -11.51 20.21 7.92
CA TYR A 361 -10.91 19.11 7.16
C TYR A 361 -11.99 18.11 6.72
N ASP A 362 -12.83 17.63 7.63
CA ASP A 362 -13.87 16.67 7.32
C ASP A 362 -14.97 17.26 6.41
N LEU A 363 -15.39 18.48 6.69
CA LEU A 363 -16.40 19.19 5.90
C LEU A 363 -15.96 19.34 4.42
N LEU A 364 -14.74 19.82 4.19
CA LEU A 364 -14.21 20.04 2.85
C LEU A 364 -13.84 18.72 2.15
N LYS A 365 -13.31 17.74 2.90
CA LYS A 365 -12.99 16.40 2.40
C LYS A 365 -14.23 15.66 1.86
N GLU A 366 -15.37 15.80 2.52
CA GLU A 366 -16.61 15.14 2.08
C GLU A 366 -17.32 15.93 0.95
N SER A 367 -16.99 17.20 0.77
CA SER A 367 -17.61 18.05 -0.26
C SER A 367 -17.06 17.76 -1.66
N MET A 368 -17.98 17.48 -2.59
CA MET A 368 -17.65 17.23 -4.00
C MET A 368 -17.60 18.54 -4.82
N ASP A 369 -18.10 19.62 -4.28
CA ASP A 369 -18.09 20.96 -4.87
C ASP A 369 -17.78 22.00 -3.78
N TRP A 370 -16.79 22.84 -4.07
CA TRP A 370 -16.35 23.90 -3.16
C TRP A 370 -16.84 25.29 -3.57
N SER A 371 -17.67 25.39 -4.60
CA SER A 371 -18.18 26.71 -5.08
C SER A 371 -19.01 27.44 -4.03
N GLY A 372 -19.67 26.70 -3.14
CA GLY A 372 -20.49 27.24 -2.06
C GLY A 372 -19.71 27.74 -0.82
N PHE A 373 -18.39 27.54 -0.79
CA PHE A 373 -17.57 27.97 0.35
C PHE A 373 -16.78 29.24 0.01
N GLU A 374 -16.83 30.22 0.93
CA GLU A 374 -15.89 31.33 0.94
C GLU A 374 -14.60 30.88 1.63
N ILE A 375 -13.54 30.62 0.85
CA ILE A 375 -12.27 30.10 1.35
C ILE A 375 -11.17 31.13 1.11
N GLN A 376 -10.43 31.45 2.15
CA GLN A 376 -9.21 32.27 2.08
C GLN A 376 -7.98 31.40 2.30
N VAL A 377 -6.96 31.65 1.48
CA VAL A 377 -5.68 30.92 1.52
C VAL A 377 -4.51 31.90 1.65
N LYS A 378 -3.35 31.37 2.07
CA LYS A 378 -2.07 32.06 2.05
C LYS A 378 -0.99 31.18 1.45
#